data_2eeb2b358c085fb1743be5e3cb7b32d0
#
_entry.id   2eeb2b358c085fb1743be5e3cb7b32d0
#
_cell.length_a   1.000
_cell.length_b   1.000
_cell.length_c   1.000
_cell.angle_alpha   90.00
_cell.angle_beta   90.00
_cell.angle_gamma   90.00
#
_symmetry.space_group_name_H-M   'P 1'
#
loop_
_entity.id
_entity.type
_entity.pdbx_description
1 polymer ?
#
loop_
_entity_poly.entity_id
_entity_poly.type
_entity_poly.pdbx_seq_one_letter_code
_entity_poly.pdbx_strand_id
1 'polypeptide(L)'
;SLGVNSVLGVSLGTSTAGGWVDADGHITSWINELAFVPVDYHPNAPRDEWSEDRGCCVQYFSQQCVGRLLEPARIDAPKEMPLPEKLKLVQSLMKQGDERARKIYQTIGVYLGHGIAHFATFYDLRHVLILGRVTSGEGGDIILNQAREVLKLEFPELAARISFHIPDEKDKRHGQAIAAASLPEVGG
;
A
#
# COMPACT_ATOMS: atom_id res chain seq x y z
N SER A 1 14.50 -4.92 -12.05
CA SER A 1 13.19 -5.42 -12.49
C SER A 1 12.97 -6.82 -11.91
N LEU A 2 11.76 -7.17 -11.53
CA LEU A 2 11.42 -8.52 -11.04
C LEU A 2 11.54 -9.58 -12.15
N GLY A 3 11.72 -9.18 -13.41
CA GLY A 3 11.74 -10.10 -14.56
C GLY A 3 10.43 -10.85 -14.77
N VAL A 4 9.31 -10.30 -14.29
CA VAL A 4 7.97 -10.89 -14.37
C VAL A 4 6.99 -9.88 -14.94
N ASN A 5 5.93 -10.37 -15.59
CA ASN A 5 4.85 -9.58 -16.19
C ASN A 5 3.57 -9.67 -15.34
N SER A 6 2.52 -8.96 -15.74
CA SER A 6 1.25 -8.89 -14.99
C SER A 6 1.48 -8.42 -13.53
N VAL A 7 2.20 -7.30 -13.37
CA VAL A 7 2.61 -6.75 -12.07
C VAL A 7 1.86 -5.46 -11.77
N LEU A 8 1.15 -5.43 -10.65
CA LEU A 8 0.66 -4.18 -10.06
C LEU A 8 1.62 -3.73 -8.95
N GLY A 9 2.26 -2.59 -9.16
CA GLY A 9 2.99 -1.89 -8.11
C GLY A 9 2.02 -1.05 -7.29
N VAL A 10 2.06 -1.17 -5.95
CA VAL A 10 1.28 -0.33 -5.02
C VAL A 10 2.21 0.27 -4.00
N SER A 11 2.26 1.59 -3.94
CA SER A 11 3.10 2.31 -2.98
C SER A 11 2.25 2.86 -1.82
N LEU A 12 2.55 2.40 -0.61
CA LEU A 12 1.96 2.88 0.64
C LEU A 12 2.88 3.96 1.24
N GLY A 13 2.79 5.16 0.68
CA GLY A 13 3.59 6.33 1.06
C GLY A 13 2.79 7.37 1.83
N THR A 14 3.07 8.64 1.62
CA THR A 14 2.25 9.78 2.11
C THR A 14 0.85 9.70 1.51
N SER A 15 0.78 9.33 0.22
CA SER A 15 -0.41 8.93 -0.51
C SER A 15 -0.25 7.48 -1.00
N THR A 16 -1.26 6.98 -1.73
CA THR A 16 -1.20 5.71 -2.45
C THR A 16 -0.91 6.00 -3.92
N ALA A 17 0.04 5.28 -4.50
CA ALA A 17 0.32 5.35 -5.92
C ALA A 17 0.32 3.96 -6.55
N GLY A 18 -0.05 3.86 -7.81
CA GLY A 18 -0.08 2.62 -8.55
C GLY A 18 0.69 2.66 -9.84
N GLY A 19 1.11 1.50 -10.31
CA GLY A 19 1.70 1.31 -11.63
C GLY A 19 1.45 -0.10 -12.12
N TRP A 20 1.10 -0.25 -13.39
CA TRP A 20 0.75 -1.53 -14.00
C TRP A 20 1.70 -1.89 -15.14
N VAL A 21 2.21 -3.11 -15.08
CA VAL A 21 2.92 -3.77 -16.17
C VAL A 21 2.06 -4.93 -16.65
N ASP A 22 1.71 -4.93 -17.93
CA ASP A 22 0.81 -5.93 -18.52
C ASP A 22 1.45 -7.31 -18.73
N ALA A 23 0.71 -8.24 -19.35
CA ALA A 23 1.18 -9.58 -19.62
C ALA A 23 2.35 -9.64 -20.64
N ASP A 24 2.47 -8.62 -21.50
CA ASP A 24 3.52 -8.51 -22.50
C ASP A 24 4.76 -7.76 -21.97
N GLY A 25 4.68 -7.25 -20.74
CA GLY A 25 5.77 -6.52 -20.08
C GLY A 25 5.81 -5.03 -20.39
N HIS A 26 4.76 -4.48 -20.97
CA HIS A 26 4.68 -3.06 -21.25
C HIS A 26 4.13 -2.29 -20.05
N ILE A 27 4.74 -1.15 -19.77
CA ILE A 27 4.15 -0.16 -18.87
C ILE A 27 3.00 0.51 -19.62
N THR A 28 1.79 0.35 -19.12
CA THR A 28 0.62 0.92 -19.76
C THR A 28 0.60 2.43 -19.64
N SER A 29 0.02 3.11 -20.64
CA SER A 29 -0.25 4.55 -20.58
C SER A 29 -1.48 4.90 -19.74
N TRP A 30 -2.07 3.95 -19.04
CA TRP A 30 -3.22 4.18 -18.19
C TRP A 30 -2.83 5.04 -16.97
N ILE A 31 -3.70 5.96 -16.62
CA ILE A 31 -3.59 6.68 -15.35
C ILE A 31 -4.00 5.71 -14.24
N ASN A 32 -3.01 5.25 -13.47
CA ASN A 32 -3.24 4.34 -12.35
C ASN A 32 -3.34 5.14 -11.04
N GLU A 33 -4.30 6.04 -10.94
CA GLU A 33 -4.55 6.88 -9.77
C GLU A 33 -5.27 6.09 -8.66
N LEU A 34 -4.59 5.10 -8.11
CA LEU A 34 -5.17 4.23 -7.08
C LEU A 34 -5.58 4.99 -5.82
N ALA A 35 -5.01 6.17 -5.55
CA ALA A 35 -5.37 6.97 -4.38
C ALA A 35 -6.86 7.25 -4.28
N PHE A 36 -7.52 7.50 -5.41
CA PHE A 36 -8.93 7.90 -5.46
C PHE A 36 -9.89 6.74 -5.76
N VAL A 37 -9.39 5.53 -5.99
CA VAL A 37 -10.25 4.36 -6.19
C VAL A 37 -11.07 4.11 -4.94
N PRO A 38 -12.41 4.01 -5.04
CA PRO A 38 -13.27 3.68 -3.91
C PRO A 38 -13.06 2.22 -3.51
N VAL A 39 -12.73 1.99 -2.26
CA VAL A 39 -12.49 0.67 -1.66
C VAL A 39 -13.38 0.40 -0.44
N ASP A 40 -14.07 1.43 0.06
CA ASP A 40 -15.03 1.30 1.15
C ASP A 40 -16.31 2.05 0.81
N TYR A 41 -17.40 1.34 0.68
CA TYR A 41 -18.72 1.86 0.34
C TYR A 41 -19.60 2.13 1.56
N HIS A 42 -19.04 2.00 2.78
CA HIS A 42 -19.80 2.27 4.00
C HIS A 42 -20.17 3.77 4.08
N PRO A 43 -21.40 4.13 4.48
CA PRO A 43 -21.82 5.55 4.56
C PRO A 43 -20.94 6.41 5.49
N ASN A 44 -20.29 5.78 6.48
CA ASN A 44 -19.39 6.45 7.42
C ASN A 44 -17.91 6.24 7.08
N ALA A 45 -17.59 5.77 5.86
CA ALA A 45 -16.21 5.67 5.40
C ALA A 45 -15.50 7.04 5.49
N PRO A 46 -14.22 7.08 5.81
CA PRO A 46 -13.47 8.33 5.91
C PRO A 46 -13.50 9.08 4.58
N ARG A 47 -13.55 10.40 4.69
CA ARG A 47 -13.40 11.28 3.54
C ARG A 47 -11.93 11.58 3.30
N ASP A 48 -11.57 11.65 2.05
CA ASP A 48 -10.28 12.22 1.66
C ASP A 48 -10.33 13.75 1.79
N GLU A 49 -9.28 14.33 2.38
CA GLU A 49 -9.23 15.77 2.66
C GLU A 49 -9.12 16.62 1.40
N TRP A 50 -8.60 16.04 0.31
CA TRP A 50 -8.37 16.78 -0.93
C TRP A 50 -9.50 16.62 -1.94
N SER A 51 -9.98 15.40 -2.18
CA SER A 51 -11.06 15.14 -3.15
C SER A 51 -12.45 15.24 -2.52
N GLU A 52 -12.54 15.22 -1.19
CA GLU A 52 -13.78 15.10 -0.41
C GLU A 52 -14.54 13.77 -0.63
N ASP A 53 -14.02 12.88 -1.45
CA ASP A 53 -14.62 11.57 -1.73
C ASP A 53 -14.53 10.64 -0.51
N ARG A 54 -15.50 9.76 -0.40
CA ARG A 54 -15.56 8.78 0.69
C ARG A 54 -14.93 7.46 0.28
N GLY A 55 -14.26 6.83 1.24
CA GLY A 55 -13.79 5.45 1.09
C GLY A 55 -12.67 5.28 0.08
N CYS A 56 -11.93 6.36 -0.23
CA CYS A 56 -10.81 6.32 -1.16
C CYS A 56 -9.66 5.47 -0.65
N CYS A 57 -9.02 4.79 -1.56
CA CYS A 57 -7.88 3.91 -1.34
C CYS A 57 -6.77 4.55 -0.47
N VAL A 58 -6.50 5.85 -0.65
CA VAL A 58 -5.52 6.61 0.14
C VAL A 58 -5.80 6.57 1.64
N GLN A 59 -7.07 6.46 2.05
CA GLN A 59 -7.47 6.37 3.45
C GLN A 59 -7.17 5.00 4.08
N TYR A 60 -6.80 4.01 3.28
CA TYR A 60 -6.57 2.61 3.69
C TYR A 60 -5.14 2.14 3.45
N PHE A 61 -4.43 2.69 2.45
CA PHE A 61 -3.13 2.21 1.99
C PHE A 61 -2.05 3.30 1.98
N SER A 62 -2.05 4.17 3.00
CA SER A 62 -1.07 5.25 3.11
C SER A 62 -0.75 5.60 4.57
N GLN A 63 0.08 6.62 4.77
CA GLN A 63 0.32 7.18 6.10
C GLN A 63 -0.93 7.81 6.72
N GLN A 64 -1.92 8.22 5.91
CA GLN A 64 -3.22 8.68 6.41
C GLN A 64 -3.92 7.56 7.18
N CYS A 65 -3.89 6.33 6.67
CA CYS A 65 -4.41 5.15 7.37
C CYS A 65 -3.74 4.96 8.74
N VAL A 66 -2.40 5.04 8.79
CA VAL A 66 -1.66 4.93 10.05
C VAL A 66 -2.12 6.00 11.04
N GLY A 67 -2.21 7.25 10.59
CA GLY A 67 -2.67 8.37 11.42
C GLY A 67 -4.09 8.16 11.96
N ARG A 68 -5.00 7.68 11.10
CA ARG A 68 -6.40 7.43 11.45
C ARG A 68 -6.56 6.26 12.44
N LEU A 69 -5.68 5.27 12.38
CA LEU A 69 -5.73 4.09 13.25
C LEU A 69 -5.12 4.31 14.64
N LEU A 70 -4.47 5.45 14.91
CA LEU A 70 -3.91 5.75 16.23
C LEU A 70 -4.98 5.81 17.32
N GLU A 71 -6.07 6.53 17.07
CA GLU A 71 -7.17 6.68 18.03
C GLU A 71 -7.85 5.34 18.36
N PRO A 72 -8.29 4.52 17.39
CA PRO A 72 -8.83 3.18 17.68
C PRO A 72 -7.83 2.27 18.40
N ALA A 73 -6.53 2.42 18.13
CA ALA A 73 -5.48 1.68 18.82
C ALA A 73 -5.15 2.23 20.22
N ARG A 74 -5.77 3.34 20.64
CA ARG A 74 -5.49 4.05 21.89
C ARG A 74 -4.01 4.45 22.02
N ILE A 75 -3.45 4.94 20.93
CA ILE A 75 -2.11 5.53 20.88
C ILE A 75 -2.29 7.04 20.79
N ASP A 76 -1.87 7.73 21.86
CA ASP A 76 -1.97 9.18 21.92
C ASP A 76 -0.93 9.83 21.00
N ALA A 77 -1.39 10.77 20.19
CA ALA A 77 -0.54 11.63 19.38
C ALA A 77 -1.23 12.99 19.19
N PRO A 78 -0.48 14.10 19.18
CA PRO A 78 -1.03 15.41 18.86
C PRO A 78 -1.76 15.38 17.50
N LYS A 79 -2.92 16.04 17.40
CA LYS A 79 -3.69 16.10 16.14
C LYS A 79 -2.86 16.67 15.01
N GLU A 80 -2.10 17.71 15.31
CA GLU A 80 -1.26 18.45 14.37
C GLU A 80 0.04 17.72 14.01
N MET A 81 0.34 16.57 14.63
CA MET A 81 1.53 15.79 14.31
C MET A 81 1.51 15.39 12.83
N PRO A 82 2.56 15.69 12.05
CA PRO A 82 2.63 15.33 10.65
C PRO A 82 2.55 13.82 10.43
N LEU A 83 1.94 13.39 9.33
CA LEU A 83 1.78 11.96 9.00
C LEU A 83 3.09 11.16 9.03
N PRO A 84 4.23 11.67 8.51
CA PRO A 84 5.50 10.96 8.62
C PRO A 84 5.97 10.74 10.06
N GLU A 85 5.63 11.65 10.98
CA GLU A 85 5.98 11.52 12.40
C GLU A 85 5.04 10.54 13.11
N LYS A 86 3.76 10.54 12.79
CA LYS A 86 2.81 9.51 13.24
C LYS A 86 3.27 8.11 12.83
N LEU A 87 3.75 7.95 11.59
CA LEU A 87 4.33 6.69 11.14
C LEU A 87 5.58 6.30 11.95
N LYS A 88 6.50 7.25 12.17
CA LYS A 88 7.70 7.00 12.99
C LYS A 88 7.35 6.60 14.42
N LEU A 89 6.32 7.22 15.01
CA LEU A 89 5.81 6.86 16.34
C LEU A 89 5.38 5.38 16.35
N VAL A 90 4.54 4.96 15.40
CA VAL A 90 4.06 3.57 15.32
C VAL A 90 5.23 2.60 15.08
N GLN A 91 6.18 2.96 14.22
CA GLN A 91 7.39 2.17 13.97
C GLN A 91 8.26 2.03 15.23
N SER A 92 8.36 3.09 16.04
CA SER A 92 9.10 3.06 17.30
C SER A 92 8.41 2.15 18.33
N LEU A 93 7.10 2.25 18.45
CA LEU A 93 6.30 1.38 19.32
C LEU A 93 6.38 -0.10 18.90
N MET A 94 6.39 -0.37 17.59
CA MET A 94 6.62 -1.72 17.06
C MET A 94 7.95 -2.29 17.52
N LYS A 95 9.04 -1.53 17.43
CA LYS A 95 10.38 -1.95 17.91
C LYS A 95 10.42 -2.23 19.40
N GLN A 96 9.49 -1.65 20.17
CA GLN A 96 9.35 -1.88 21.61
C GLN A 96 8.41 -3.07 21.94
N GLY A 97 7.85 -3.73 20.91
CA GLY A 97 6.92 -4.84 21.09
C GLY A 97 5.51 -4.42 21.49
N ASP A 98 5.11 -3.18 21.21
CA ASP A 98 3.76 -2.70 21.55
C ASP A 98 2.70 -3.35 20.64
N GLU A 99 1.84 -4.16 21.23
CA GLU A 99 0.78 -4.88 20.52
C GLU A 99 -0.26 -3.95 19.85
N ARG A 100 -0.41 -2.72 20.32
CA ARG A 100 -1.31 -1.74 19.71
C ARG A 100 -0.77 -1.29 18.36
N ALA A 101 0.55 -1.07 18.27
CA ALA A 101 1.21 -0.77 17.02
C ALA A 101 1.14 -1.96 16.05
N ARG A 102 1.34 -3.19 16.54
CA ARG A 102 1.18 -4.42 15.75
C ARG A 102 -0.22 -4.52 15.14
N LYS A 103 -1.27 -4.24 15.92
CA LYS A 103 -2.66 -4.25 15.43
C LYS A 103 -2.91 -3.25 14.31
N ILE A 104 -2.26 -2.08 14.32
CA ILE A 104 -2.36 -1.14 13.20
C ILE A 104 -1.87 -1.79 11.91
N TYR A 105 -0.69 -2.42 11.91
CA TYR A 105 -0.16 -3.09 10.73
C TYR A 105 -1.00 -4.30 10.30
N GLN A 106 -1.53 -5.08 11.23
CA GLN A 106 -2.47 -6.16 10.93
C GLN A 106 -3.73 -5.62 10.25
N THR A 107 -4.29 -4.52 10.76
CA THR A 107 -5.49 -3.89 10.18
C THR A 107 -5.22 -3.41 8.75
N ILE A 108 -4.07 -2.76 8.50
CA ILE A 108 -3.67 -2.35 7.15
C ILE A 108 -3.52 -3.58 6.25
N GLY A 109 -3.00 -4.68 6.76
CA GLY A 109 -2.88 -5.95 6.03
C GLY A 109 -4.23 -6.54 5.64
N VAL A 110 -5.23 -6.48 6.53
CA VAL A 110 -6.62 -6.88 6.20
C VAL A 110 -7.16 -6.01 5.07
N TYR A 111 -7.02 -4.69 5.17
CA TYR A 111 -7.43 -3.78 4.11
C TYR A 111 -6.73 -4.09 2.79
N LEU A 112 -5.42 -4.36 2.83
CA LEU A 112 -4.66 -4.68 1.62
C LEU A 112 -5.14 -5.98 0.97
N GLY A 113 -5.44 -7.02 1.74
CA GLY A 113 -5.98 -8.28 1.20
C GLY A 113 -7.25 -8.08 0.41
N HIS A 114 -8.23 -7.36 0.98
CA HIS A 114 -9.47 -7.01 0.29
C HIS A 114 -9.23 -6.04 -0.89
N GLY A 115 -8.33 -5.06 -0.73
CA GLY A 115 -7.97 -4.14 -1.80
C GLY A 115 -7.36 -4.85 -3.01
N ILE A 116 -6.48 -5.83 -2.80
CA ILE A 116 -5.91 -6.63 -3.89
C ILE A 116 -6.99 -7.47 -4.58
N ALA A 117 -7.95 -8.05 -3.84
CA ALA A 117 -9.08 -8.73 -4.43
C ALA A 117 -9.94 -7.79 -5.29
N HIS A 118 -10.16 -6.56 -4.83
CA HIS A 118 -10.85 -5.52 -5.60
C HIS A 118 -10.07 -5.15 -6.86
N PHE A 119 -8.76 -4.89 -6.77
CA PHE A 119 -7.93 -4.56 -7.92
C PHE A 119 -7.86 -5.71 -8.95
N ALA A 120 -7.94 -6.96 -8.50
CA ALA A 120 -7.98 -8.12 -9.39
C ALA A 120 -9.22 -8.18 -10.28
N THR A 121 -10.23 -7.34 -10.05
CA THR A 121 -11.40 -7.19 -10.96
C THR A 121 -11.06 -6.35 -12.19
N PHE A 122 -10.02 -5.50 -12.12
CA PHE A 122 -9.61 -4.58 -13.18
C PHE A 122 -8.30 -4.97 -13.85
N TYR A 123 -7.42 -5.65 -13.12
CA TYR A 123 -6.09 -6.05 -13.59
C TYR A 123 -5.97 -7.58 -13.58
N ASP A 124 -5.39 -8.16 -14.63
CA ASP A 124 -5.03 -9.60 -14.61
C ASP A 124 -3.78 -9.82 -13.75
N LEU A 125 -3.96 -9.70 -12.44
CA LEU A 125 -2.89 -9.75 -11.46
C LEU A 125 -2.26 -11.14 -11.37
N ARG A 126 -0.93 -11.19 -11.51
CA ARG A 126 -0.07 -12.34 -11.18
C ARG A 126 0.91 -11.98 -10.08
N HIS A 127 1.36 -10.74 -10.07
CA HIS A 127 2.33 -10.23 -9.12
C HIS A 127 1.87 -8.90 -8.55
N VAL A 128 2.05 -8.71 -7.26
CA VAL A 128 1.82 -7.45 -6.55
C VAL A 128 3.13 -7.02 -5.90
N LEU A 129 3.64 -5.87 -6.32
CA LEU A 129 4.84 -5.26 -5.76
C LEU A 129 4.44 -4.19 -4.76
N ILE A 130 4.73 -4.41 -3.50
CA ILE A 130 4.38 -3.48 -2.42
C ILE A 130 5.58 -2.62 -2.07
N LEU A 131 5.36 -1.30 -2.08
CA LEU A 131 6.36 -0.26 -1.89
C LEU A 131 5.92 0.72 -0.79
N GLY A 132 6.79 1.66 -0.47
CA GLY A 132 6.46 2.81 0.38
C GLY A 132 6.90 2.66 1.83
N ARG A 133 6.90 3.80 2.55
CA ARG A 133 7.44 3.88 3.91
C ARG A 133 6.61 3.15 4.95
N VAL A 134 5.31 2.96 4.71
CA VAL A 134 4.42 2.22 5.62
C VAL A 134 4.86 0.76 5.73
N THR A 135 5.43 0.21 4.66
CA THR A 135 5.88 -1.19 4.59
C THR A 135 7.35 -1.38 4.93
N SER A 136 8.00 -0.37 5.51
CA SER A 136 9.40 -0.50 5.92
C SER A 136 9.53 -1.29 7.23
N GLY A 137 10.50 -2.19 7.28
CA GLY A 137 10.80 -3.01 8.45
C GLY A 137 9.73 -4.06 8.76
N GLU A 138 9.68 -4.53 10.00
CA GLU A 138 8.79 -5.62 10.46
C GLU A 138 7.30 -5.36 10.15
N GLY A 139 6.88 -4.09 10.16
CA GLY A 139 5.50 -3.72 9.83
C GLY A 139 5.08 -4.16 8.42
N GLY A 140 6.00 -4.10 7.46
CA GLY A 140 5.75 -4.56 6.10
C GLY A 140 5.46 -6.06 6.03
N ASP A 141 6.22 -6.86 6.76
CA ASP A 141 6.02 -8.32 6.82
C ASP A 141 4.66 -8.66 7.44
N ILE A 142 4.26 -7.94 8.49
CA ILE A 142 2.95 -8.12 9.14
C ILE A 142 1.83 -7.80 8.14
N ILE A 143 1.92 -6.67 7.44
CA ILE A 143 0.93 -6.29 6.42
C ILE A 143 0.79 -7.39 5.37
N LEU A 144 1.90 -7.85 4.81
CA LEU A 144 1.85 -8.87 3.76
C LEU A 144 1.32 -10.21 4.23
N ASN A 145 1.76 -10.67 5.41
CA ASN A 145 1.30 -11.93 5.95
C ASN A 145 -0.21 -11.88 6.20
N GLN A 146 -0.71 -10.78 6.76
CA GLN A 146 -2.14 -10.60 6.99
C GLN A 146 -2.92 -10.51 5.67
N ALA A 147 -2.40 -9.81 4.67
CA ALA A 147 -3.04 -9.74 3.35
C ALA A 147 -3.12 -11.12 2.67
N ARG A 148 -2.06 -11.92 2.77
CA ARG A 148 -2.07 -13.32 2.28
C ARG A 148 -3.11 -14.18 2.99
N GLU A 149 -3.25 -14.04 4.31
CA GLU A 149 -4.26 -14.79 5.07
C GLU A 149 -5.67 -14.39 4.65
N VAL A 150 -5.98 -13.12 4.44
CA VAL A 150 -7.27 -12.67 3.90
C VAL A 150 -7.54 -13.31 2.54
N LEU A 151 -6.57 -13.27 1.62
CA LEU A 151 -6.75 -13.90 0.30
C LEU A 151 -6.99 -15.40 0.40
N LYS A 152 -6.24 -16.11 1.25
CA LYS A 152 -6.43 -17.56 1.44
C LYS A 152 -7.81 -17.90 1.97
N LEU A 153 -8.31 -17.12 2.92
CA LEU A 153 -9.58 -17.41 3.59
C LEU A 153 -10.79 -17.01 2.74
N GLU A 154 -10.74 -15.87 2.07
CA GLU A 154 -11.90 -15.28 1.42
C GLU A 154 -11.85 -15.33 -0.11
N PHE A 155 -10.63 -15.41 -0.69
CA PHE A 155 -10.41 -15.40 -2.14
C PHE A 155 -9.39 -16.46 -2.57
N PRO A 156 -9.64 -17.77 -2.30
CA PRO A 156 -8.65 -18.84 -2.50
C PRO A 156 -8.14 -18.94 -3.94
N GLU A 157 -8.97 -18.64 -4.93
CA GLU A 157 -8.56 -18.65 -6.34
C GLU A 157 -7.52 -17.55 -6.64
N LEU A 158 -7.68 -16.36 -6.03
CA LEU A 158 -6.71 -15.26 -6.13
C LEU A 158 -5.43 -15.61 -5.37
N ALA A 159 -5.55 -16.19 -4.18
CA ALA A 159 -4.40 -16.63 -3.38
C ALA A 159 -3.52 -17.65 -4.12
N ALA A 160 -4.11 -18.52 -4.92
CA ALA A 160 -3.40 -19.52 -5.71
C ALA A 160 -2.60 -18.93 -6.89
N ARG A 161 -2.97 -17.74 -7.39
CA ARG A 161 -2.36 -17.15 -8.58
C ARG A 161 -1.56 -15.89 -8.35
N ILE A 162 -1.75 -15.21 -7.21
CA ILE A 162 -1.09 -13.92 -6.94
C ILE A 162 0.10 -14.12 -6.02
N SER A 163 1.26 -13.62 -6.44
CA SER A 163 2.49 -13.56 -5.65
C SER A 163 2.75 -12.14 -5.18
N PHE A 164 3.08 -11.99 -3.89
CA PHE A 164 3.47 -10.70 -3.31
C PHE A 164 4.98 -10.55 -3.26
N HIS A 165 5.45 -9.34 -3.55
CA HIS A 165 6.85 -8.96 -3.52
C HIS A 165 7.03 -7.67 -2.71
N ILE A 166 8.02 -7.68 -1.82
CA ILE A 166 8.60 -6.46 -1.24
C ILE A 166 10.04 -6.39 -1.70
N PRO A 167 10.48 -5.33 -2.37
CA PRO A 167 11.89 -5.17 -2.70
C PRO A 167 12.69 -4.93 -1.42
N ASP A 168 13.92 -5.39 -1.39
CA ASP A 168 14.84 -5.05 -0.33
C ASP A 168 15.22 -3.55 -0.39
N GLU A 169 15.90 -3.03 0.64
CA GLU A 169 16.26 -1.60 0.70
C GLU A 169 17.26 -1.20 -0.40
N LYS A 170 18.05 -2.14 -0.91
CA LYS A 170 18.99 -1.91 -2.01
C LYS A 170 18.25 -1.80 -3.34
N ASP A 171 17.29 -2.70 -3.57
CA ASP A 171 16.45 -2.69 -4.76
C ASP A 171 15.52 -1.48 -4.81
N LYS A 172 15.01 -1.02 -3.67
CA LYS A 172 14.23 0.24 -3.58
C LYS A 172 15.03 1.45 -4.08
N ARG A 173 16.29 1.58 -3.67
CA ARG A 173 17.17 2.66 -4.10
C ARG A 173 17.54 2.54 -5.58
N HIS A 174 17.79 1.33 -6.06
CA HIS A 174 18.12 1.06 -7.45
C HIS A 174 16.93 1.36 -8.37
N GLY A 175 15.74 0.92 -8.00
CA GLY A 175 14.51 1.18 -8.76
C GLY A 175 14.19 2.68 -8.89
N GLN A 176 14.40 3.46 -7.84
CA GLN A 176 14.25 4.92 -7.89
C GLN A 176 15.29 5.59 -8.80
N ALA A 177 16.55 5.12 -8.77
CA ALA A 177 17.61 5.64 -9.63
C ALA A 177 17.36 5.30 -11.10
N ILE A 178 16.89 4.08 -11.41
CA ILE A 178 16.55 3.67 -12.78
C ILE A 178 15.34 4.47 -13.28
N ALA A 179 14.30 4.64 -12.47
CA ALA A 179 13.14 5.43 -12.85
C ALA A 179 13.51 6.90 -13.12
N ALA A 180 14.39 7.48 -12.29
CA ALA A 180 14.89 8.84 -12.53
C ALA A 180 15.74 8.95 -13.80
N ALA A 181 16.55 7.93 -14.09
CA ALA A 181 17.40 7.91 -15.29
C ALA A 181 16.63 7.59 -16.59
N SER A 182 15.42 7.03 -16.50
CA SER A 182 14.57 6.72 -17.65
C SER A 182 13.57 7.83 -18.01
N LEU A 183 13.56 8.93 -17.27
CA LEU A 183 12.76 10.10 -17.64
C LEU A 183 13.34 10.71 -18.93
N PRO A 184 12.50 11.04 -19.93
CA PRO A 184 12.97 11.74 -21.12
C PRO A 184 13.59 13.08 -20.70
N GLU A 185 14.74 13.42 -21.29
CA GLU A 185 15.30 14.77 -21.13
C GLU A 185 14.24 15.78 -21.56
N VAL A 186 13.82 16.63 -20.64
CA VAL A 186 12.93 17.75 -20.99
C VAL A 186 13.79 18.67 -21.84
N GLY A 187 13.63 18.60 -23.15
CA GLY A 187 14.29 19.47 -24.10
C GLY A 187 13.99 20.92 -23.71
N GLY A 188 15.07 21.68 -23.50
CA GLY A 188 15.02 23.11 -23.31
C GLY A 188 14.57 23.88 -24.58
#